data_3ce4b24e8fb313fb41903afb123ca26c
#
_entry.id   3ce4b24e8fb313fb41903afb123ca26c
#
_cell.length_a   1.000
_cell.length_b   1.000
_cell.length_c   1.000
_cell.angle_alpha   90.00
_cell.angle_beta   90.00
_cell.angle_gamma   90.00
#
_symmetry.space_group_name_H-M   'P 1'
#
loop_
_entity.id
_entity.type
_entity.pdbx_description
1 polymer ?
#
loop_
_entity_poly.entity_id
_entity_poly.type
_entity_poly.pdbx_seq_one_letter_code
_entity_poly.pdbx_strand_id
1 'polypeptide(L)'
;MKHLLLLFLGIATLARAASPAGWLLVEEEVAAEVAKPQVTVVHFWAPWCPNSTAEHKDRGWATFLGANPNVRFVFVTIRSSDDGYAYLERQGVKAQPNLRLLHHPNHLRKGEGSIRNFMDIPLSWVPSTWVFRDGKLRYALNYGEVRFPLLQQLIRDAADEWAH
;
A
#
# COMPACT_ATOMS: atom_id res chain seq x y z
N MET A 1 -54.17 -3.69 -26.53
CA MET A 1 -53.08 -4.68 -26.28
C MET A 1 -51.93 -3.93 -25.69
N LYS A 2 -51.66 -4.08 -24.37
CA LYS A 2 -50.59 -3.40 -23.64
C LYS A 2 -49.41 -4.37 -23.53
N HIS A 3 -48.29 -4.06 -24.20
CA HIS A 3 -47.06 -4.85 -24.09
C HIS A 3 -46.31 -4.43 -22.81
N LEU A 4 -46.25 -5.33 -21.84
CA LEU A 4 -45.47 -5.21 -20.60
C LEU A 4 -44.04 -5.62 -20.93
N LEU A 5 -43.11 -4.63 -20.94
CA LEU A 5 -41.69 -4.86 -21.12
C LEU A 5 -41.07 -5.17 -19.74
N LEU A 6 -40.74 -6.44 -19.51
CA LEU A 6 -40.02 -6.88 -18.32
C LEU A 6 -38.51 -6.60 -18.49
N LEU A 7 -38.03 -5.62 -17.77
CA LEU A 7 -36.56 -5.33 -17.68
C LEU A 7 -35.93 -6.31 -16.68
N PHE A 8 -35.17 -7.28 -17.18
CA PHE A 8 -34.32 -8.11 -16.34
C PHE A 8 -33.05 -7.32 -15.93
N LEU A 9 -33.00 -6.85 -14.68
CA LEU A 9 -31.76 -6.34 -14.07
C LEU A 9 -30.90 -7.54 -13.68
N GLY A 10 -29.91 -7.87 -14.51
CA GLY A 10 -28.90 -8.86 -14.17
C GLY A 10 -27.96 -8.30 -13.09
N ILE A 11 -28.06 -8.82 -11.87
CA ILE A 11 -27.09 -8.55 -10.80
C ILE A 11 -25.81 -9.35 -11.14
N ALA A 12 -24.82 -8.67 -11.71
CA ALA A 12 -23.48 -9.24 -11.87
C ALA A 12 -22.82 -9.34 -10.49
N THR A 13 -22.88 -10.50 -9.87
CA THR A 13 -22.06 -10.83 -8.71
C THR A 13 -20.59 -10.89 -9.16
N LEU A 14 -19.82 -9.86 -8.85
CA LEU A 14 -18.37 -9.90 -8.97
C LEU A 14 -17.83 -11.00 -8.03
N ALA A 15 -17.51 -12.15 -8.60
CA ALA A 15 -16.83 -13.20 -7.88
C ALA A 15 -15.45 -12.67 -7.44
N ARG A 16 -15.30 -12.42 -6.14
CA ARG A 16 -13.99 -12.11 -5.54
C ARG A 16 -13.14 -13.37 -5.71
N ALA A 17 -12.03 -13.24 -6.44
CA ALA A 17 -11.06 -14.33 -6.52
C ALA A 17 -10.63 -14.70 -5.09
N ALA A 18 -10.60 -15.99 -4.78
CA ALA A 18 -10.12 -16.46 -3.48
C ALA A 18 -8.64 -16.06 -3.33
N SER A 19 -8.31 -15.52 -2.17
CA SER A 19 -6.91 -15.17 -1.86
C SER A 19 -6.04 -16.43 -1.88
N PRO A 20 -4.78 -16.34 -2.31
CA PRO A 20 -3.85 -17.44 -2.24
C PRO A 20 -3.79 -18.03 -0.83
N ALA A 21 -3.69 -19.37 -0.73
CA ALA A 21 -3.61 -20.03 0.57
C ALA A 21 -2.35 -19.56 1.31
N GLY A 22 -2.53 -19.09 2.56
CA GLY A 22 -1.44 -18.66 3.43
C GLY A 22 -1.23 -17.14 3.54
N TRP A 23 -1.96 -16.34 2.79
CA TRP A 23 -1.94 -14.88 2.99
C TRP A 23 -2.66 -14.48 4.27
N LEU A 24 -2.12 -13.48 4.94
CA LEU A 24 -2.79 -12.83 6.06
C LEU A 24 -3.83 -11.82 5.57
N LEU A 25 -4.79 -11.47 6.40
CA LEU A 25 -5.82 -10.47 6.08
C LEU A 25 -5.22 -9.14 5.59
N VAL A 26 -4.10 -8.71 6.16
CA VAL A 26 -3.41 -7.48 5.73
C VAL A 26 -2.89 -7.57 4.28
N GLU A 27 -2.45 -8.74 3.84
CA GLU A 27 -2.00 -8.98 2.46
C GLU A 27 -3.20 -8.94 1.50
N GLU A 28 -4.32 -9.55 1.90
CA GLU A 28 -5.58 -9.49 1.14
C GLU A 28 -6.09 -8.05 0.99
N GLU A 29 -6.03 -7.27 2.06
CA GLU A 29 -6.43 -5.87 2.04
C GLU A 29 -5.53 -5.03 1.12
N VAL A 30 -4.21 -5.24 1.16
CA VAL A 30 -3.28 -4.56 0.24
C VAL A 30 -3.52 -5.00 -1.19
N ALA A 31 -3.71 -6.31 -1.44
CA ALA A 31 -4.02 -6.83 -2.77
C ALA A 31 -5.28 -6.17 -3.36
N ALA A 32 -6.32 -5.99 -2.54
CA ALA A 32 -7.54 -5.31 -2.96
C ALA A 32 -7.32 -3.82 -3.29
N GLU A 33 -6.39 -3.14 -2.59
CA GLU A 33 -6.04 -1.75 -2.89
C GLU A 33 -5.22 -1.62 -4.17
N VAL A 34 -4.20 -2.46 -4.36
CA VAL A 34 -3.31 -2.40 -5.54
C VAL A 34 -3.98 -2.86 -6.84
N ALA A 35 -5.05 -3.66 -6.75
CA ALA A 35 -5.85 -4.09 -7.90
C ALA A 35 -6.71 -2.97 -8.52
N LYS A 36 -6.87 -1.84 -7.84
CA LYS A 36 -7.64 -0.70 -8.36
C LYS A 36 -6.92 -0.02 -9.53
N PRO A 37 -7.66 0.58 -10.50
CA PRO A 37 -7.08 1.17 -11.70
C PRO A 37 -6.44 2.55 -11.42
N GLN A 38 -5.50 2.60 -10.49
CA GLN A 38 -4.75 3.80 -10.12
C GLN A 38 -3.36 3.41 -9.64
N VAL A 39 -2.44 4.35 -9.63
CA VAL A 39 -1.15 4.12 -9.00
C VAL A 39 -1.35 3.96 -7.49
N THR A 40 -0.82 2.89 -6.93
CA THR A 40 -0.85 2.61 -5.50
C THR A 40 0.58 2.49 -4.97
N VAL A 41 0.89 3.26 -3.95
CA VAL A 41 2.17 3.19 -3.23
C VAL A 41 1.95 2.44 -1.92
N VAL A 42 2.63 1.32 -1.75
CA VAL A 42 2.63 0.54 -0.50
C VAL A 42 3.94 0.82 0.23
N HIS A 43 3.84 1.37 1.45
CA HIS A 43 4.99 1.71 2.27
C HIS A 43 5.03 0.86 3.53
N PHE A 44 6.05 0.01 3.62
CA PHE A 44 6.32 -0.81 4.80
C PHE A 44 7.30 -0.08 5.71
N TRP A 45 6.93 0.12 6.95
CA TRP A 45 7.71 0.87 7.91
C TRP A 45 7.54 0.35 9.33
N ALA A 46 8.37 0.81 10.25
CA ALA A 46 8.25 0.47 11.65
C ALA A 46 8.72 1.61 12.57
N PRO A 47 8.00 1.91 13.67
CA PRO A 47 8.37 2.98 14.59
C PRO A 47 9.67 2.70 15.35
N TRP A 48 10.08 1.45 15.46
CA TRP A 48 11.33 1.02 16.07
C TRP A 48 12.53 1.05 15.12
N CYS A 49 12.33 1.29 13.82
CA CYS A 49 13.40 1.34 12.82
C CYS A 49 13.87 2.79 12.60
N PRO A 50 15.15 3.12 12.89
CA PRO A 50 15.65 4.49 12.71
C PRO A 50 15.52 5.03 11.29
N ASN A 51 15.74 4.20 10.27
CA ASN A 51 15.58 4.61 8.88
C ASN A 51 14.12 4.88 8.54
N SER A 52 13.18 4.06 9.03
CA SER A 52 11.75 4.33 8.86
C SER A 52 11.33 5.64 9.51
N THR A 53 11.83 5.92 10.73
CA THR A 53 11.46 7.17 11.41
C THR A 53 12.12 8.39 10.78
N ALA A 54 13.28 8.24 10.15
CA ALA A 54 13.97 9.32 9.44
C ALA A 54 13.16 9.85 8.25
N GLU A 55 12.45 8.98 7.52
CA GLU A 55 11.60 9.38 6.39
C GLU A 55 10.39 10.25 6.79
N HIS A 56 9.97 10.17 8.04
CA HIS A 56 8.84 10.96 8.56
C HIS A 56 9.27 12.32 9.13
N LYS A 57 10.58 12.56 9.29
CA LYS A 57 11.07 13.86 9.76
C LYS A 57 10.63 14.97 8.83
N ASP A 58 10.53 16.17 9.39
CA ASP A 58 10.16 17.39 8.67
C ASP A 58 8.85 17.26 7.88
N ARG A 59 7.96 16.37 8.34
CA ARG A 59 6.66 16.07 7.72
C ARG A 59 6.77 15.59 6.27
N GLY A 60 7.87 14.95 5.89
CA GLY A 60 8.14 14.51 4.53
C GLY A 60 6.97 13.74 3.91
N TRP A 61 6.56 12.64 4.54
CA TRP A 61 5.40 11.86 4.08
C TRP A 61 4.09 12.65 4.12
N ALA A 62 3.83 13.44 5.17
CA ALA A 62 2.59 14.23 5.26
C ALA A 62 2.47 15.23 4.10
N THR A 63 3.57 15.90 3.75
CA THR A 63 3.63 16.82 2.61
C THR A 63 3.44 16.08 1.28
N PHE A 64 4.11 14.94 1.13
CA PHE A 64 4.06 14.13 -0.09
C PHE A 64 2.66 13.57 -0.37
N LEU A 65 1.99 13.06 0.67
CA LEU A 65 0.60 12.57 0.58
C LEU A 65 -0.36 13.68 0.12
N GLY A 66 -0.24 14.88 0.70
CA GLY A 66 -1.07 16.02 0.33
C GLY A 66 -0.83 16.51 -1.10
N ALA A 67 0.41 16.40 -1.60
CA ALA A 67 0.76 16.78 -2.97
C ALA A 67 0.28 15.76 -4.03
N ASN A 68 -0.14 14.56 -3.62
CA ASN A 68 -0.53 13.47 -4.53
C ASN A 68 -1.94 12.91 -4.23
N PRO A 69 -3.01 13.73 -4.30
CA PRO A 69 -4.36 13.32 -3.90
C PRO A 69 -4.95 12.19 -4.77
N ASN A 70 -4.46 12.04 -6.00
CA ASN A 70 -4.93 11.02 -6.97
C ASN A 70 -4.14 9.71 -6.90
N VAL A 71 -3.11 9.62 -6.04
CA VAL A 71 -2.34 8.42 -5.79
C VAL A 71 -2.88 7.75 -4.54
N ARG A 72 -3.06 6.43 -4.58
CA ARG A 72 -3.43 5.65 -3.42
C ARG A 72 -2.19 5.32 -2.60
N PHE A 73 -2.24 5.54 -1.31
CA PHE A 73 -1.18 5.18 -0.38
C PHE A 73 -1.70 4.15 0.62
N VAL A 74 -0.91 3.11 0.85
CA VAL A 74 -1.17 2.10 1.87
C VAL A 74 0.08 2.01 2.74
N PHE A 75 -0.04 2.42 3.99
CA PHE A 75 1.05 2.28 4.96
C PHE A 75 0.82 1.01 5.77
N VAL A 76 1.80 0.12 5.75
CA VAL A 76 1.80 -1.12 6.52
C VAL A 76 2.83 -0.99 7.64
N THR A 77 2.34 -0.79 8.86
CA THR A 77 3.19 -0.75 10.06
C THR A 77 3.57 -2.18 10.45
N ILE A 78 4.87 -2.45 10.55
CA ILE A 78 5.39 -3.75 10.94
C ILE A 78 5.49 -3.84 12.45
N ARG A 79 4.73 -4.77 13.06
CA ARG A 79 4.76 -5.10 14.49
C ARG A 79 4.70 -3.89 15.40
N SER A 80 3.56 -3.37 15.68
CA SER A 80 3.23 -2.29 16.63
C SER A 80 2.26 -1.27 16.01
N SER A 81 0.98 -1.62 15.99
CA SER A 81 -0.06 -0.78 15.37
C SER A 81 -0.25 0.54 16.12
N ASP A 82 -0.41 0.48 17.44
CA ASP A 82 -0.82 1.64 18.24
C ASP A 82 0.29 2.68 18.33
N ASP A 83 1.51 2.26 18.65
CA ASP A 83 2.67 3.16 18.65
C ASP A 83 2.96 3.73 17.25
N GLY A 84 2.73 2.92 16.21
CA GLY A 84 2.89 3.33 14.82
C GLY A 84 1.92 4.43 14.43
N TYR A 85 0.64 4.26 14.72
CA TYR A 85 -0.38 5.25 14.38
C TYR A 85 -0.19 6.57 15.14
N ALA A 86 0.07 6.50 16.43
CA ALA A 86 0.37 7.68 17.24
C ALA A 86 1.64 8.41 16.75
N TYR A 87 2.65 7.65 16.28
CA TYR A 87 3.85 8.25 15.68
C TYR A 87 3.51 8.99 14.39
N LEU A 88 2.79 8.35 13.47
CA LEU A 88 2.39 8.95 12.19
C LEU A 88 1.60 10.26 12.40
N GLU A 89 0.66 10.25 13.33
CA GLU A 89 -0.15 11.42 13.66
C GLU A 89 0.70 12.59 14.16
N ARG A 90 1.67 12.34 15.06
CA ARG A 90 2.64 13.37 15.52
C ARG A 90 3.48 13.93 14.37
N GLN A 91 3.75 13.13 13.33
CA GLN A 91 4.47 13.56 12.12
C GLN A 91 3.54 14.21 11.08
N GLY A 92 2.28 14.43 11.43
CA GLY A 92 1.30 15.10 10.57
C GLY A 92 0.65 14.19 9.51
N VAL A 93 0.94 12.89 9.53
CA VAL A 93 0.26 11.90 8.69
C VAL A 93 -1.08 11.58 9.33
N LYS A 94 -2.15 12.16 8.80
CA LYS A 94 -3.51 12.00 9.31
C LYS A 94 -4.35 11.18 8.33
N ALA A 95 -5.46 10.63 8.83
CA ALA A 95 -6.45 9.97 8.00
C ALA A 95 -6.91 10.91 6.88
N GLN A 96 -6.86 10.43 5.64
CA GLN A 96 -7.28 11.16 4.44
C GLN A 96 -7.74 10.16 3.36
N PRO A 97 -8.56 10.60 2.39
CA PRO A 97 -9.21 9.67 1.44
C PRO A 97 -8.26 8.79 0.64
N ASN A 98 -7.07 9.31 0.32
CA ASN A 98 -6.06 8.58 -0.47
C ASN A 98 -5.09 7.75 0.38
N LEU A 99 -5.22 7.72 1.72
CA LEU A 99 -4.36 6.96 2.62
C LEU A 99 -5.14 5.87 3.35
N ARG A 100 -4.59 4.65 3.37
CA ARG A 100 -5.00 3.56 4.24
C ARG A 100 -3.86 3.18 5.17
N LEU A 101 -4.15 3.04 6.45
CA LEU A 101 -3.22 2.58 7.47
C LEU A 101 -3.55 1.14 7.82
N LEU A 102 -2.58 0.25 7.71
CA LEU A 102 -2.69 -1.17 8.01
C LEU A 102 -1.57 -1.60 8.95
N HIS A 103 -1.75 -2.75 9.58
CA HIS A 103 -0.81 -3.32 10.52
C HIS A 103 -0.49 -4.78 10.15
N HIS A 104 0.79 -5.12 10.13
CA HIS A 104 1.25 -6.50 9.99
C HIS A 104 1.62 -7.06 11.37
N PRO A 105 1.03 -8.17 11.82
CA PRO A 105 1.25 -8.69 13.18
C PRO A 105 2.66 -9.26 13.39
N ASN A 106 3.30 -9.74 12.33
CA ASN A 106 4.60 -10.38 12.38
C ASN A 106 5.75 -9.36 12.28
N HIS A 107 6.97 -9.84 12.49
CA HIS A 107 8.20 -9.03 12.43
C HIS A 107 9.16 -9.52 11.34
N LEU A 108 10.15 -8.68 10.99
CA LEU A 108 11.18 -9.00 9.98
C LEU A 108 12.42 -9.70 10.56
N ARG A 109 12.49 -9.88 11.87
CA ARG A 109 13.63 -10.58 12.51
C ARG A 109 13.56 -12.07 12.19
N LYS A 110 14.73 -12.71 12.01
CA LYS A 110 14.81 -14.16 11.80
C LYS A 110 14.16 -14.90 12.98
N GLY A 111 13.39 -15.94 12.66
CA GLY A 111 12.69 -16.76 13.63
C GLY A 111 11.33 -17.20 13.14
N GLU A 112 10.63 -17.94 13.98
CA GLU A 112 9.25 -18.34 13.72
C GLU A 112 8.33 -17.11 13.65
N GLY A 113 7.41 -17.10 12.70
CA GLY A 113 6.52 -15.96 12.45
C GLY A 113 7.20 -14.74 11.83
N SER A 114 8.42 -14.86 11.27
CA SER A 114 9.05 -13.75 10.54
C SER A 114 8.45 -13.57 9.16
N ILE A 115 8.27 -12.32 8.75
CA ILE A 115 7.89 -11.98 7.37
C ILE A 115 9.09 -12.27 6.48
N ARG A 116 8.88 -13.03 5.43
CA ARG A 116 9.86 -13.27 4.36
C ARG A 116 9.33 -12.77 3.03
N ASN A 117 8.05 -12.92 2.83
CA ASN A 117 7.32 -12.47 1.67
C ASN A 117 6.08 -11.71 2.14
N PHE A 118 5.59 -10.84 1.29
CA PHE A 118 4.32 -10.16 1.41
C PHE A 118 3.65 -10.20 0.03
N MET A 119 2.48 -10.78 -0.08
CA MET A 119 1.83 -11.08 -1.38
C MET A 119 2.78 -11.83 -2.34
N ASP A 120 3.49 -12.84 -1.83
CA ASP A 120 4.50 -13.62 -2.55
C ASP A 120 5.73 -12.83 -3.06
N ILE A 121 5.82 -11.55 -2.73
CA ILE A 121 6.97 -10.68 -3.06
C ILE A 121 7.93 -10.65 -1.86
N PRO A 122 9.23 -10.87 -2.05
CA PRO A 122 10.20 -10.81 -0.95
C PRO A 122 10.18 -9.48 -0.21
N LEU A 123 9.99 -9.54 1.12
CA LEU A 123 10.04 -8.39 2.02
C LEU A 123 11.00 -8.70 3.18
N SER A 124 12.20 -8.16 3.13
CA SER A 124 13.27 -8.47 4.11
C SER A 124 13.65 -7.28 4.97
N TRP A 125 13.24 -6.08 4.61
CA TRP A 125 13.68 -4.83 5.21
C TRP A 125 12.55 -3.83 5.38
N VAL A 126 12.69 -2.94 6.37
CA VAL A 126 11.95 -1.68 6.48
C VAL A 126 12.96 -0.54 6.67
N PRO A 127 12.69 0.65 6.08
CA PRO A 127 11.55 0.94 5.22
C PRO A 127 11.69 0.28 3.85
N SER A 128 10.56 -0.08 3.26
CA SER A 128 10.45 -0.49 1.85
C SER A 128 9.24 0.18 1.23
N THR A 129 9.39 0.63 -0.01
CA THR A 129 8.32 1.33 -0.71
C THR A 129 8.12 0.71 -2.09
N TRP A 130 6.91 0.22 -2.35
CA TRP A 130 6.54 -0.43 -3.59
C TRP A 130 5.51 0.41 -4.34
N VAL A 131 5.67 0.51 -5.66
CA VAL A 131 4.75 1.23 -6.55
C VAL A 131 4.06 0.21 -7.45
N PHE A 132 2.73 0.19 -7.37
CA PHE A 132 1.88 -0.69 -8.17
C PHE A 132 1.06 0.11 -9.18
N ARG A 133 0.71 -0.55 -10.27
CA ARG A 133 -0.31 -0.11 -11.23
C ARG A 133 -1.10 -1.33 -11.71
N ASP A 134 -2.41 -1.26 -11.63
CA ASP A 134 -3.33 -2.32 -12.08
C ASP A 134 -2.96 -3.71 -11.51
N GLY A 135 -2.68 -3.79 -10.22
CA GLY A 135 -2.28 -5.01 -9.52
C GLY A 135 -0.85 -5.49 -9.78
N LYS A 136 -0.10 -4.82 -10.63
CA LYS A 136 1.28 -5.22 -10.99
C LYS A 136 2.29 -4.34 -10.28
N LEU A 137 3.29 -4.96 -9.63
CA LEU A 137 4.43 -4.26 -9.08
C LEU A 137 5.25 -3.65 -10.23
N ARG A 138 5.45 -2.34 -10.20
CA ARG A 138 6.25 -1.59 -11.19
C ARG A 138 7.64 -1.30 -10.65
N TYR A 139 7.70 -0.82 -9.40
CA TYR A 139 8.96 -0.44 -8.76
C TYR A 139 8.98 -0.89 -7.30
N ALA A 140 10.16 -1.28 -6.81
CA ALA A 140 10.41 -1.59 -5.42
C ALA A 140 11.67 -0.87 -4.95
N LEU A 141 11.51 -0.01 -3.96
CA LEU A 141 12.59 0.65 -3.23
C LEU A 141 12.78 -0.13 -1.92
N ASN A 142 13.74 -1.03 -1.91
CA ASN A 142 13.95 -1.97 -0.81
C ASN A 142 15.18 -1.58 -0.02
N TYR A 143 15.08 -0.74 0.94
CA TYR A 143 16.15 -0.30 1.79
C TYR A 143 16.58 1.16 1.60
N GLY A 144 16.81 1.82 2.70
CA GLY A 144 17.21 3.23 2.76
C GLY A 144 16.02 4.18 2.83
N GLU A 145 16.31 5.43 3.05
CA GLU A 145 15.32 6.50 3.10
C GLU A 145 14.74 6.73 1.71
N VAL A 146 13.42 6.88 1.65
CA VAL A 146 12.76 7.26 0.40
C VAL A 146 13.18 8.67 0.00
N ARG A 147 13.56 8.82 -1.25
CA ARG A 147 13.80 10.15 -1.84
C ARG A 147 12.52 10.59 -2.55
N PHE A 148 11.77 11.50 -1.96
CA PHE A 148 10.48 11.93 -2.50
C PHE A 148 10.51 12.40 -3.96
N PRO A 149 11.53 13.14 -4.45
CA PRO A 149 11.63 13.45 -5.88
C PRO A 149 11.73 12.21 -6.77
N LEU A 150 12.49 11.20 -6.35
CA LEU A 150 12.58 9.92 -7.07
C LEU A 150 11.24 9.18 -7.02
N LEU A 151 10.62 9.07 -5.86
CA LEU A 151 9.30 8.43 -5.73
C LEU A 151 8.26 9.13 -6.60
N GLN A 152 8.29 10.47 -6.66
CA GLN A 152 7.40 11.23 -7.54
C GLN A 152 7.62 10.90 -9.02
N GLN A 153 8.87 10.71 -9.44
CA GLN A 153 9.18 10.27 -10.80
C GLN A 153 8.64 8.87 -11.07
N LEU A 154 8.90 7.90 -10.17
CA LEU A 154 8.41 6.53 -10.32
C LEU A 154 6.88 6.42 -10.35
N ILE A 155 6.18 7.29 -9.61
CA ILE A 155 4.71 7.40 -9.67
C ILE A 155 4.26 7.87 -11.05
N ARG A 156 4.89 8.89 -11.63
CA ARG A 156 4.58 9.35 -12.99
C ARG A 156 4.83 8.26 -14.01
N ASP A 157 6.01 7.63 -13.94
CA ASP A 157 6.39 6.56 -14.86
C ASP A 157 5.43 5.34 -14.75
N ALA A 158 4.94 5.03 -13.55
CA ALA A 158 3.94 3.98 -13.35
C ALA A 158 2.54 4.38 -13.85
N ALA A 159 2.22 5.67 -13.90
CA ALA A 159 0.94 6.17 -14.41
C ALA A 159 0.89 6.15 -15.93
N ASP A 160 2.03 6.30 -16.60
CA ASP A 160 2.10 6.27 -18.06
C ASP A 160 1.79 4.87 -18.58
N GLU A 161 1.01 4.79 -19.65
CA GLU A 161 0.82 3.55 -20.39
C GLU A 161 2.13 3.22 -21.12
N TRP A 162 2.82 2.19 -20.65
CA TRP A 162 3.97 1.66 -21.36
C TRP A 162 3.45 1.02 -22.66
N ALA A 163 3.73 1.66 -23.77
CA ALA A 163 3.55 1.04 -25.08
C ALA A 163 4.43 -0.22 -25.14
N HIS A 164 3.80 -1.39 -25.21
CA HIS A 164 4.45 -2.68 -25.41
C HIS A 164 4.60 -2.94 -26.90
#